data_dbdd3bb8c9caa33dab48734314ad5298
#
_entry.id   dbdd3bb8c9caa33dab48734314ad5298
#
_cell.length_a   1.000
_cell.length_b   1.000
_cell.length_c   1.000
_cell.angle_alpha   90.00
_cell.angle_beta   90.00
_cell.angle_gamma   90.00
#
_symmetry.space_group_name_H-M   'P 1'
#
loop_
_entity.id
_entity.type
_entity.pdbx_description
1 polymer ?
#
loop_
_entity_poly.entity_id
_entity_poly.type
_entity_poly.pdbx_seq_one_letter_code
_entity_poly.pdbx_strand_id
1 'polypeptide(L)' 'MDKRKKTAAELEEIVKQRIGAGDFRVTIHRNPEAGWHATIYGRQPAEVHRCQVMADTIAAELCQHYELDE' A
#
# COMPACT_ATOMS: atom_id res chain seq x y z
N MET A 1 -18.85 -3.38 -11.69
CA MET A 1 -18.54 -1.95 -11.56
C MET A 1 -17.06 -1.73 -11.75
N ASP A 2 -16.74 -0.68 -12.47
CA ASP A 2 -15.34 -0.40 -12.74
C ASP A 2 -14.67 0.20 -11.50
N LYS A 3 -13.47 -0.28 -11.25
CA LYS A 3 -12.65 0.28 -10.18
C LYS A 3 -12.09 1.63 -10.61
N ARG A 4 -11.90 2.52 -9.66
CA ARG A 4 -11.23 3.78 -9.92
C ARG A 4 -9.73 3.55 -10.05
N LYS A 5 -9.09 4.31 -10.92
CA LYS A 5 -7.65 4.23 -11.10
C LYS A 5 -6.96 5.29 -10.25
N LYS A 6 -5.86 4.88 -9.63
CA LYS A 6 -5.01 5.75 -8.83
C LYS A 6 -3.56 5.51 -9.17
N THR A 7 -2.76 6.56 -9.15
CA THR A 7 -1.32 6.42 -9.38
C THR A 7 -0.65 5.77 -8.18
N ALA A 8 0.56 5.25 -8.38
CA ALA A 8 1.33 4.69 -7.28
C ALA A 8 1.50 5.70 -6.15
N ALA A 9 1.79 6.96 -6.48
CA ALA A 9 1.96 8.01 -5.48
C ALA A 9 0.69 8.22 -4.66
N GLU A 10 -0.46 8.21 -5.30
CA GLU A 10 -1.74 8.37 -4.61
C GLU A 10 -2.03 7.20 -3.67
N LEU A 11 -1.77 5.97 -4.14
CA LEU A 11 -1.98 4.79 -3.32
C LEU A 11 -1.01 4.74 -2.13
N GLU A 12 0.24 5.14 -2.34
CA GLU A 12 1.22 5.22 -1.27
C GLU A 12 0.74 6.16 -0.17
N GLU A 13 0.22 7.31 -0.55
CA GLU A 13 -0.27 8.30 0.40
C GLU A 13 -1.47 7.76 1.19
N ILE A 14 -2.41 7.09 0.52
CA ILE A 14 -3.56 6.52 1.18
C ILE A 14 -3.15 5.46 2.20
N VAL A 15 -2.27 4.54 1.80
CA VAL A 15 -1.78 3.48 2.68
C VAL A 15 -1.06 4.08 3.88
N LYS A 16 -0.19 5.06 3.63
CA LYS A 16 0.57 5.70 4.69
C LYS A 16 -0.35 6.39 5.71
N GLN A 17 -1.37 7.09 5.24
CA GLN A 17 -2.32 7.76 6.12
C GLN A 17 -3.09 6.76 6.98
N ARG A 18 -3.45 5.62 6.42
CA ARG A 18 -4.19 4.61 7.17
C ARG A 18 -3.33 3.92 8.22
N ILE A 19 -2.04 3.72 7.94
CA ILE A 19 -1.13 3.14 8.91
C ILE A 19 -0.87 4.13 10.06
N GLY A 20 -0.71 5.40 9.71
CA GLY A 20 -0.48 6.46 10.68
C GLY A 20 0.95 6.96 10.65
N ALA A 21 1.32 7.75 11.66
CA ALA A 21 2.64 8.35 11.74
C ALA A 21 3.70 7.30 12.07
N GLY A 22 4.90 7.47 11.49
CA GLY A 22 6.00 6.56 11.74
C GLY A 22 7.18 6.86 10.82
N ASP A 23 8.34 6.28 11.13
CA ASP A 23 9.54 6.43 10.33
C ASP A 23 9.62 5.28 9.33
N PHE A 24 8.77 5.35 8.31
CA PHE A 24 8.73 4.32 7.28
C PHE A 24 8.32 4.92 5.94
N ARG A 25 8.60 4.16 4.88
CA ARG A 25 8.21 4.51 3.52
C ARG A 25 7.31 3.43 2.95
N VAL A 26 6.28 3.84 2.23
CA VAL A 26 5.39 2.92 1.51
C VAL A 26 5.76 2.98 0.03
N THR A 27 5.89 1.82 -0.60
CA THR A 27 6.12 1.71 -2.04
C THR A 27 5.06 0.81 -2.64
N ILE A 28 4.46 1.25 -3.75
CA ILE A 28 3.43 0.48 -4.43
C ILE A 28 4.04 -0.20 -5.66
N HIS A 29 3.77 -1.48 -5.81
CA HIS A 29 4.27 -2.29 -6.92
C HIS A 29 3.12 -2.96 -7.65
N ARG A 30 3.25 -3.11 -8.96
CA ARG A 30 2.30 -3.88 -9.75
C ARG A 30 2.43 -5.37 -9.38
N ASN A 31 1.29 -6.01 -9.20
CA ASN A 31 1.21 -7.44 -8.95
C ASN A 31 0.30 -8.05 -10.01
N PRO A 32 0.81 -8.90 -10.92
CA PRO A 32 0.00 -9.48 -11.99
C PRO A 32 -1.20 -10.29 -11.50
N GLU A 33 -1.12 -10.86 -10.31
CA GLU A 33 -2.20 -11.69 -9.78
C GLU A 33 -3.26 -10.89 -9.03
N ALA A 34 -2.83 -9.88 -8.27
CA ALA A 34 -3.73 -9.14 -7.39
C ALA A 34 -3.90 -7.66 -7.78
N GLY A 35 -3.28 -7.23 -8.87
CA GLY A 35 -3.33 -5.84 -9.30
C GLY A 35 -2.17 -5.02 -8.80
N TRP A 36 -2.03 -4.86 -7.50
CA TRP A 36 -0.91 -4.15 -6.89
C TRP A 36 -0.77 -4.55 -5.43
N HIS A 37 0.39 -4.27 -4.87
CA HIS A 37 0.64 -4.49 -3.45
C HIS A 37 1.54 -3.39 -2.89
N ALA A 38 1.56 -3.26 -1.56
CA ALA A 38 2.35 -2.27 -0.86
C ALA A 38 3.50 -2.93 -0.12
N THR A 39 4.68 -2.32 -0.19
CA THR A 39 5.85 -2.76 0.55
C THR A 39 6.30 -1.64 1.49
N ILE A 40 6.64 -2.00 2.72
CA ILE A 40 7.09 -1.05 3.73
C ILE A 40 8.60 -1.14 3.87
N TYR A 41 9.24 0.02 3.89
CA TYR A 41 10.68 0.14 4.14
C TYR A 41 10.90 1.06 5.33
N GLY A 42 11.86 0.71 6.18
CA GLY A 42 12.18 1.53 7.34
C GLY A 42 13.45 1.03 8.01
N ARG A 43 13.85 1.72 9.08
CA ARG A 43 15.11 1.41 9.77
C ARG A 43 14.96 0.40 10.87
N GLN A 44 13.75 0.28 11.45
CA GLN A 44 13.52 -0.60 12.58
C GLN A 44 12.72 -1.83 12.13
N PRO A 45 13.34 -3.02 12.15
CA PRO A 45 12.68 -4.23 11.63
C PRO A 45 11.34 -4.55 12.29
N ALA A 46 11.22 -4.34 13.60
CA ALA A 46 9.96 -4.60 14.31
C ALA A 46 8.83 -3.68 13.82
N GLU A 47 9.16 -2.39 13.62
CA GLU A 47 8.18 -1.44 13.10
C GLU A 47 7.80 -1.75 11.67
N VAL A 48 8.81 -2.08 10.84
CA VAL A 48 8.58 -2.44 9.44
C VAL A 48 7.67 -3.65 9.35
N HIS A 49 7.92 -4.67 10.16
CA HIS A 49 7.09 -5.87 10.17
C HIS A 49 5.63 -5.55 10.53
N ARG A 50 5.43 -4.78 11.59
CA ARG A 50 4.09 -4.39 12.03
C ARG A 50 3.37 -3.58 10.94
N CYS A 51 4.07 -2.61 10.35
CA CYS A 51 3.51 -1.78 9.31
C CYS A 51 3.22 -2.59 8.05
N GLN A 52 4.07 -3.59 7.74
CA GLN A 52 3.86 -4.44 6.58
C GLN A 52 2.58 -5.26 6.73
N VAL A 53 2.32 -5.80 7.91
CA VAL A 53 1.08 -6.55 8.17
C VAL A 53 -0.13 -5.64 7.96
N MET A 54 -0.07 -4.42 8.48
CA MET A 54 -1.14 -3.44 8.29
C MET A 54 -1.30 -3.07 6.81
N ALA A 55 -0.18 -2.85 6.12
CA ALA A 55 -0.20 -2.47 4.71
C ALA A 55 -0.80 -3.57 3.85
N ASP A 56 -0.50 -4.84 4.15
CA ASP A 56 -1.06 -5.96 3.41
C ASP A 56 -2.58 -6.00 3.52
N THR A 57 -3.09 -5.78 4.72
CA THR A 57 -4.54 -5.74 4.95
C THR A 57 -5.19 -4.56 4.25
N ILE A 58 -4.58 -3.39 4.37
CA ILE A 58 -5.08 -2.17 3.74
C ILE A 58 -5.06 -2.31 2.22
N ALA A 59 -3.97 -2.83 1.66
CA ALA A 59 -3.84 -3.02 0.21
C ALA A 59 -4.88 -4.01 -0.31
N ALA A 60 -5.12 -5.10 0.40
CA ALA A 60 -6.13 -6.08 0.01
C ALA A 60 -7.52 -5.43 -0.07
N GLU A 61 -7.84 -4.56 0.89
CA GLU A 61 -9.11 -3.83 0.88
C GLU A 61 -9.16 -2.82 -0.27
N LEU A 62 -8.10 -2.04 -0.43
CA LEU A 62 -8.06 -0.99 -1.45
C LEU A 62 -8.07 -1.58 -2.87
N CYS A 63 -7.49 -2.75 -3.08
CA CYS A 63 -7.50 -3.42 -4.38
C CYS A 63 -8.92 -3.74 -4.87
N GLN A 64 -9.89 -3.79 -3.97
CA GLN A 64 -11.29 -4.00 -4.34
C GLN A 64 -11.91 -2.73 -4.91
N HIS A 65 -11.33 -1.58 -4.65
CA HIS A 65 -11.87 -0.27 -5.04
C HIS A 65 -11.01 0.49 -6.04
N TYR A 66 -9.72 0.20 -6.09
CA TYR A 66 -8.78 0.96 -6.91
C TYR A 66 -7.87 0.05 -7.72
N GLU A 67 -7.57 0.48 -8.95
CA GLU A 67 -6.57 -0.15 -9.80
C GLU A 67 -5.36 0.78 -9.86
N LEU A 68 -4.18 0.18 -10.03
CA LEU A 68 -2.96 0.95 -10.22
C LEU A 68 -2.92 1.51 -11.63
N ASP A 69 -2.81 2.82 -11.73
CA ASP A 69 -2.69 3.53 -12.98
C ASP A 69 -1.20 3.86 -13.20
N GLU A 70 -0.60 3.15 -14.12
CA GLU A 70 0.79 3.39 -14.50
C GLU A 70 0.89 4.04 -15.87
#